data_829b893337130fe83d32d310f88dea67
#
_entry.id   829b893337130fe83d32d310f88dea67
#
_cell.length_a   1.000
_cell.length_b   1.000
_cell.length_c   1.000
_cell.angle_alpha   90.00
_cell.angle_beta   90.00
_cell.angle_gamma   90.00
#
_symmetry.space_group_name_H-M   'P 1'
#
loop_
_entity.id
_entity.type
_entity.pdbx_description
1 polymer ?
#
loop_
_entity_poly.entity_id
_entity_poly.type
_entity_poly.pdbx_seq_one_letter_code
_entity_poly.pdbx_strand_id
1 'polypeptide(L)'
;MIKLVTLIILFYISNLLNLVSAHNHFPITTDSKLMIERGKIAYEKNCVSCHMINLAGAQNWKGLDEDGHRKAPPLNGTGHTWHHDDKTLHSIIKYGLAKLVKNYEGKMIGFEDK
;
A
#
# COMPACT_ATOMS: atom_id res chain seq x y z
N MET A 1 25.98 42.92 15.60
CA MET A 1 26.46 41.74 14.85
C MET A 1 25.87 40.44 15.35
N ILE A 2 25.82 40.12 16.63
CA ILE A 2 25.30 38.85 17.18
C ILE A 2 23.82 38.58 16.77
N LYS A 3 22.92 39.60 16.85
CA LYS A 3 21.52 39.46 16.50
C LYS A 3 21.26 39.08 15.01
N LEU A 4 22.12 39.56 14.10
CA LEU A 4 22.00 39.25 12.67
C LEU A 4 22.42 37.81 12.38
N VAL A 5 23.50 37.33 13.01
CA VAL A 5 23.96 35.95 12.87
C VAL A 5 22.92 34.95 13.41
N THR A 6 22.28 35.28 14.55
CA THR A 6 21.24 34.43 15.13
C THR A 6 20.02 34.33 14.22
N LEU A 7 19.58 35.41 13.58
CA LEU A 7 18.49 35.43 12.61
C LEU A 7 18.79 34.59 11.37
N ILE A 8 20.01 34.64 10.86
CA ILE A 8 20.47 33.85 9.71
C ILE A 8 20.46 32.37 10.07
N ILE A 9 20.97 31.99 11.23
CA ILE A 9 20.99 30.57 11.68
C ILE A 9 19.55 30.05 11.84
N LEU A 10 18.65 30.81 12.45
CA LEU A 10 17.23 30.41 12.58
C LEU A 10 16.53 30.24 11.23
N PHE A 11 16.82 31.09 10.25
CA PHE A 11 16.30 30.97 8.90
C PHE A 11 16.79 29.70 8.18
N TYR A 12 18.07 29.35 8.32
CA TYR A 12 18.64 28.13 7.76
C TYR A 12 18.09 26.86 8.43
N ILE A 13 17.92 26.86 9.75
CA ILE A 13 17.31 25.74 10.49
C ILE A 13 15.84 25.56 10.08
N SER A 14 15.08 26.62 9.90
CA SER A 14 13.70 26.59 9.45
C SER A 14 13.58 25.97 8.04
N ASN A 15 14.50 26.31 7.13
CA ASN A 15 14.52 25.74 5.78
C ASN A 15 14.94 24.27 5.77
N LEU A 16 15.86 23.86 6.64
CA LEU A 16 16.27 22.45 6.80
C LEU A 16 15.10 21.58 7.33
N LEU A 17 14.31 22.09 8.26
CA LEU A 17 13.14 21.40 8.78
C LEU A 17 12.03 21.19 7.73
N ASN A 18 11.89 22.13 6.80
CA ASN A 18 10.95 21.99 5.67
C ASN A 18 11.40 20.95 4.63
N LEU A 19 12.71 20.72 4.46
CA LEU A 19 13.24 19.69 3.57
C LEU A 19 13.01 18.26 4.09
N VAL A 20 12.92 18.06 5.40
CA VAL A 20 12.68 16.74 6.01
C VAL A 20 11.21 16.31 5.89
N SER A 21 10.27 17.24 5.73
CA SER A 21 8.84 16.94 5.63
C SER A 21 8.39 16.43 4.25
N ALA A 22 9.25 16.44 3.24
CA ALA A 22 8.90 16.09 1.85
C ALA A 22 9.04 14.59 1.51
N HIS A 23 9.39 13.72 2.46
CA HIS A 23 9.75 12.33 2.16
C HIS A 23 8.71 11.27 2.50
N ASN A 24 7.44 11.64 2.74
CA ASN A 24 6.36 10.67 2.96
C ASN A 24 5.47 10.45 1.74
N HIS A 25 5.96 10.76 0.53
CA HIS A 25 5.28 10.36 -0.69
C HIS A 25 5.80 8.99 -1.10
N PHE A 26 4.95 7.98 -1.05
CA PHE A 26 5.16 6.69 -1.68
C PHE A 26 4.72 6.82 -3.16
N PRO A 27 5.60 7.16 -4.09
CA PRO A 27 5.24 7.06 -5.48
C PRO A 27 5.29 5.59 -5.86
N ILE A 28 4.14 4.97 -6.05
CA ILE A 28 4.10 3.73 -6.83
C ILE A 28 4.44 4.15 -8.25
N THR A 29 5.64 3.82 -8.70
CA THR A 29 6.09 4.11 -10.06
C THR A 29 6.22 2.83 -10.85
N THR A 30 5.73 2.84 -12.07
CA THR A 30 5.88 1.75 -13.05
C THR A 30 7.15 1.90 -13.89
N ASP A 31 8.01 2.86 -13.60
CA ASP A 31 9.17 3.20 -14.42
C ASP A 31 10.38 2.30 -14.14
N SER A 32 10.40 1.65 -12.98
CA SER A 32 11.48 0.75 -12.58
C SER A 32 11.16 -0.71 -12.90
N LYS A 33 11.77 -1.25 -13.96
CA LYS A 33 11.67 -2.68 -14.33
C LYS A 33 12.07 -3.60 -13.16
N LEU A 34 13.08 -3.21 -12.38
CA LEU A 34 13.53 -3.96 -11.22
C LEU A 34 12.46 -4.02 -10.12
N MET A 35 11.77 -2.93 -9.86
CA MET A 35 10.69 -2.88 -8.87
C MET A 35 9.49 -3.70 -9.32
N ILE A 36 9.14 -3.66 -10.60
CA ILE A 36 8.06 -4.48 -11.18
C ILE A 36 8.39 -5.96 -11.03
N GLU A 37 9.60 -6.39 -11.36
CA GLU A 37 10.01 -7.80 -11.25
C GLU A 37 10.01 -8.28 -9.78
N ARG A 38 10.52 -7.47 -8.87
CA ARG A 38 10.45 -7.77 -7.43
C ARG A 38 9.01 -7.85 -6.93
N GLY A 39 8.15 -6.96 -7.40
CA GLY A 39 6.71 -6.96 -7.09
C GLY A 39 6.02 -8.23 -7.58
N LYS A 40 6.36 -8.68 -8.79
CA LYS A 40 5.86 -9.93 -9.35
C LYS A 40 6.25 -11.14 -8.51
N ILE A 41 7.53 -11.25 -8.15
CA ILE A 41 8.02 -12.34 -7.27
C ILE A 41 7.32 -12.31 -5.92
N ALA A 42 7.18 -11.13 -5.31
CA ALA A 42 6.48 -10.96 -4.04
C ALA A 42 5.00 -11.36 -4.14
N TYR A 43 4.33 -10.97 -5.22
CA TYR A 43 2.95 -11.33 -5.50
C TYR A 43 2.78 -12.85 -5.67
N GLU A 44 3.61 -13.48 -6.49
CA GLU A 44 3.59 -14.93 -6.73
C GLU A 44 3.78 -15.72 -5.43
N LYS A 45 4.64 -15.24 -4.55
CA LYS A 45 4.92 -15.90 -3.27
C LYS A 45 3.78 -15.73 -2.24
N ASN A 46 3.12 -14.58 -2.20
CA ASN A 46 2.29 -14.20 -1.05
C ASN A 46 0.81 -13.96 -1.39
N CYS A 47 0.45 -13.75 -2.65
CA CYS A 47 -0.88 -13.24 -3.02
C CYS A 47 -1.66 -14.18 -3.96
N VAL A 48 -0.94 -14.98 -4.76
CA VAL A 48 -1.52 -15.84 -5.81
C VAL A 48 -2.53 -16.85 -5.27
N SER A 49 -2.32 -17.36 -4.07
CA SER A 49 -3.24 -18.35 -3.45
C SER A 49 -4.68 -17.85 -3.34
N CYS A 50 -4.87 -16.54 -3.18
CA CYS A 50 -6.19 -15.91 -3.07
C CYS A 50 -6.57 -15.11 -4.33
N HIS A 51 -5.62 -14.33 -4.88
CA HIS A 51 -5.88 -13.40 -5.98
C HIS A 51 -5.61 -13.98 -7.38
N MET A 52 -5.16 -15.23 -7.48
CA MET A 52 -4.82 -15.99 -8.70
C MET A 52 -3.64 -15.40 -9.48
N ILE A 53 -2.96 -16.24 -10.27
CA ILE A 53 -1.75 -15.85 -11.02
C ILE A 53 -2.02 -14.77 -12.07
N ASN A 54 -3.25 -14.71 -12.60
CA ASN A 54 -3.69 -13.74 -13.60
C ASN A 54 -4.38 -12.51 -12.99
N LEU A 55 -4.28 -12.33 -11.66
CA LEU A 55 -4.91 -11.22 -10.93
C LEU A 55 -6.45 -11.18 -11.03
N ALA A 56 -7.08 -12.27 -11.48
CA ALA A 56 -8.53 -12.32 -11.72
C ALA A 56 -9.37 -12.43 -10.44
N GLY A 57 -8.72 -12.69 -9.29
CA GLY A 57 -9.43 -12.93 -8.04
C GLY A 57 -10.14 -14.28 -8.00
N ALA A 58 -10.83 -14.56 -6.93
CA ALA A 58 -11.60 -15.78 -6.76
C ALA A 58 -12.85 -15.80 -7.63
N GLN A 59 -13.27 -16.99 -8.07
CA GLN A 59 -14.53 -17.14 -8.79
C GLN A 59 -15.70 -16.64 -7.93
N ASN A 60 -16.60 -15.87 -8.54
CA ASN A 60 -17.74 -15.23 -7.85
C ASN A 60 -17.28 -14.39 -6.63
N TRP A 61 -16.22 -13.60 -6.81
CA TRP A 61 -15.57 -12.82 -5.76
C TRP A 61 -16.49 -11.85 -5.00
N LYS A 62 -17.64 -11.48 -5.57
CA LYS A 62 -18.63 -10.62 -4.90
C LYS A 62 -19.41 -11.35 -3.81
N GLY A 63 -19.36 -12.68 -3.79
CA GLY A 63 -19.99 -13.53 -2.80
C GLY A 63 -19.10 -13.86 -1.61
N LEU A 64 -19.59 -14.75 -0.77
CA LEU A 64 -18.86 -15.31 0.37
C LEU A 64 -18.34 -16.71 0.01
N ASP A 65 -17.31 -17.16 0.73
CA ASP A 65 -16.85 -18.55 0.70
C ASP A 65 -17.73 -19.43 1.62
N GLU A 66 -17.38 -20.72 1.71
CA GLU A 66 -18.12 -21.69 2.52
C GLU A 66 -18.09 -21.38 4.01
N ASP A 67 -17.08 -20.65 4.49
CA ASP A 67 -16.93 -20.23 5.88
C ASP A 67 -17.60 -18.86 6.15
N GLY A 68 -18.25 -18.26 5.15
CA GLY A 68 -18.91 -16.96 5.27
C GLY A 68 -17.97 -15.77 5.12
N HIS A 69 -16.73 -15.96 4.63
CA HIS A 69 -15.80 -14.88 4.41
C HIS A 69 -15.87 -14.30 3.00
N ARG A 70 -15.58 -13.02 2.88
CA ARG A 70 -15.46 -12.37 1.57
C ARG A 70 -14.29 -12.95 0.78
N LYS A 71 -14.60 -13.29 -0.48
CA LYS A 71 -13.60 -13.82 -1.42
C LYS A 71 -12.66 -12.72 -1.91
N ALA A 72 -11.48 -13.12 -2.37
CA ALA A 72 -10.45 -12.21 -2.88
C ALA A 72 -10.90 -11.56 -4.21
N PRO A 73 -10.95 -10.23 -4.29
CA PRO A 73 -11.36 -9.53 -5.51
C PRO A 73 -10.28 -9.56 -6.59
N PRO A 74 -10.64 -9.27 -7.87
CA PRO A 74 -9.69 -9.04 -8.93
C PRO A 74 -8.80 -7.84 -8.65
N LEU A 75 -7.53 -7.94 -9.06
CA LEU A 75 -6.52 -6.87 -9.01
C LEU A 75 -6.09 -6.39 -10.41
N ASN A 76 -6.71 -6.92 -11.46
CA ASN A 76 -6.42 -6.64 -12.87
C ASN A 76 -7.26 -5.51 -13.47
N GLY A 77 -7.85 -4.66 -12.65
CA GLY A 77 -8.71 -3.55 -13.09
C GLY A 77 -10.20 -3.90 -13.23
N THR A 78 -10.58 -5.19 -13.20
CA THR A 78 -12.00 -5.61 -13.26
C THR A 78 -12.68 -5.64 -11.89
N GLY A 79 -11.91 -5.49 -10.82
CA GLY A 79 -12.40 -5.32 -9.44
C GLY A 79 -12.66 -3.84 -9.11
N HIS A 80 -12.45 -3.45 -7.85
CA HIS A 80 -12.64 -2.07 -7.37
C HIS A 80 -11.35 -1.41 -6.85
N THR A 81 -10.21 -2.09 -6.93
CA THR A 81 -8.91 -1.62 -6.41
C THR A 81 -8.46 -0.30 -7.04
N TRP A 82 -8.83 -0.07 -8.30
CA TRP A 82 -8.44 1.09 -9.09
C TRP A 82 -8.89 2.45 -8.54
N HIS A 83 -9.89 2.51 -7.67
CA HIS A 83 -10.36 3.77 -7.08
C HIS A 83 -9.78 4.09 -5.70
N HIS A 84 -8.92 3.22 -5.18
CA HIS A 84 -8.16 3.52 -3.97
C HIS A 84 -6.86 4.22 -4.31
N ASP A 85 -6.45 5.17 -3.48
CA ASP A 85 -5.13 5.79 -3.60
C ASP A 85 -4.00 4.84 -3.16
N ASP A 86 -2.78 5.15 -3.57
CA ASP A 86 -1.59 4.33 -3.32
C ASP A 86 -1.33 4.12 -1.82
N LYS A 87 -1.58 5.14 -1.01
CA LYS A 87 -1.41 5.07 0.45
C LYS A 87 -2.40 4.08 1.07
N THR A 88 -3.64 4.10 0.62
CA THR A 88 -4.67 3.15 1.06
C THR A 88 -4.30 1.73 0.65
N LEU A 89 -3.90 1.51 -0.61
CA LEU A 89 -3.47 0.20 -1.09
C LEU A 89 -2.25 -0.33 -0.33
N HIS A 90 -1.26 0.52 -0.09
CA HIS A 90 -0.11 0.16 0.72
C HIS A 90 -0.51 -0.23 2.16
N SER A 91 -1.42 0.53 2.78
CA SER A 91 -1.90 0.24 4.13
C SER A 91 -2.66 -1.08 4.20
N ILE A 92 -3.47 -1.40 3.19
CA ILE A 92 -4.19 -2.68 3.09
C ILE A 92 -3.20 -3.84 3.03
N ILE A 93 -2.16 -3.73 2.20
CA ILE A 93 -1.13 -4.78 2.11
C ILE A 93 -0.34 -4.89 3.41
N LYS A 94 0.09 -3.76 3.96
CA LYS A 94 0.93 -3.74 5.16
C LYS A 94 0.20 -4.29 6.39
N TYR A 95 -0.99 -3.79 6.67
CA TYR A 95 -1.69 -4.08 7.93
C TYR A 95 -2.77 -5.15 7.81
N GLY A 96 -3.25 -5.42 6.60
CA GLY A 96 -4.42 -6.27 6.36
C GLY A 96 -5.73 -5.54 6.64
N LEU A 97 -6.80 -5.98 5.98
CA LEU A 97 -8.11 -5.33 6.11
C LEU A 97 -8.74 -5.52 7.48
N ALA A 98 -8.44 -6.60 8.19
CA ALA A 98 -8.97 -6.84 9.54
C ALA A 98 -8.51 -5.79 10.57
N LYS A 99 -7.33 -5.18 10.39
CA LYS A 99 -6.85 -4.07 11.23
C LYS A 99 -7.42 -2.71 10.82
N LEU A 100 -7.80 -2.55 9.56
CA LEU A 100 -8.23 -1.26 8.99
C LEU A 100 -9.75 -1.07 8.98
N VAL A 101 -10.50 -2.17 8.88
CA VAL A 101 -11.95 -2.14 8.71
C VAL A 101 -12.61 -2.88 9.87
N LYS A 102 -13.44 -2.16 10.63
CA LYS A 102 -14.21 -2.76 11.72
C LYS A 102 -15.19 -3.81 11.17
N ASN A 103 -15.24 -4.98 11.82
CA ASN A 103 -16.10 -6.10 11.42
C ASN A 103 -15.81 -6.61 9.98
N TYR A 104 -14.55 -6.56 9.56
CA TYR A 104 -14.16 -7.13 8.27
C TYR A 104 -14.32 -8.66 8.26
N GLU A 105 -15.10 -9.16 7.32
CA GLU A 105 -15.45 -10.57 7.18
C GLU A 105 -14.56 -11.32 6.16
N GLY A 106 -13.39 -10.83 5.84
CA GLY A 106 -12.48 -11.45 4.86
C GLY A 106 -11.21 -12.01 5.48
N LYS A 107 -10.42 -12.70 4.64
CA LYS A 107 -9.16 -13.36 5.03
C LYS A 107 -7.91 -12.59 4.60
N MET A 108 -8.02 -11.33 4.15
CA MET A 108 -6.87 -10.53 3.74
C MET A 108 -5.99 -10.19 4.95
N ILE A 109 -4.88 -10.89 5.09
CA ILE A 109 -3.88 -10.69 6.14
C ILE A 109 -2.94 -9.52 5.80
N GLY A 110 -2.31 -8.94 6.83
CA GLY A 110 -1.23 -7.97 6.64
C GLY A 110 0.15 -8.63 6.56
N PHE A 111 1.10 -7.86 6.04
CA PHE A 111 2.49 -8.27 5.86
C PHE A 111 3.47 -7.37 6.61
N GLU A 112 3.02 -6.74 7.70
CA GLU A 112 3.82 -5.79 8.48
C GLU A 112 5.12 -6.40 9.03
N ASP A 113 5.08 -7.69 9.37
CA ASP A 113 6.18 -8.41 10.02
C ASP A 113 7.00 -9.29 9.03
N LYS A 114 6.89 -9.04 7.71
CA LYS A 114 7.55 -9.85 6.67
C LYS A 114 8.51 -9.05 5.80
#